data_ababda14ea4cd42c42d51fc71c71bc73
#
_entry.id   ababda14ea4cd42c42d51fc71c71bc73
#
_cell.length_a   1.000
_cell.length_b   1.000
_cell.length_c   1.000
_cell.angle_alpha   90.00
_cell.angle_beta   90.00
_cell.angle_gamma   90.00
#
_symmetry.space_group_name_H-M   'P 1'
#
loop_
_entity.id
_entity.type
_entity.pdbx_description
1 polymer ?
#
loop_
_entity_poly.entity_id
_entity_poly.type
_entity_poly.pdbx_seq_one_letter_code
_entity_poly.pdbx_strand_id
1 'polypeptide(L)'
;MKMQITKTFEIDEKIAPHIKKLNDKGYLTDMCCSGHPEEPCAGYITFDAITSLQFMTYGLTLPNGWIYNLRNGNTSRINIRMINEMSPEYNEFANSGKITEEWIDNKLKALDEWIDSLPAIEPCMCTIDCQIIEEN
;
A
#
# COMPACT_ATOMS: atom_id res chain seq x y z
N MET A 1 -31.31 -6.33 -10.55
CA MET A 1 -30.91 -4.91 -10.46
C MET A 1 -29.53 -4.83 -9.83
N LYS A 2 -28.61 -4.18 -10.51
CA LYS A 2 -27.25 -4.01 -9.99
C LYS A 2 -27.24 -2.86 -8.99
N MET A 3 -26.63 -3.07 -7.83
CA MET A 3 -26.47 -2.04 -6.81
C MET A 3 -25.01 -1.59 -6.77
N GLN A 4 -24.81 -0.29 -6.88
CA GLN A 4 -23.49 0.30 -6.75
C GLN A 4 -23.24 0.69 -5.29
N ILE A 5 -22.11 0.25 -4.75
CA ILE A 5 -21.70 0.56 -3.38
C ILE A 5 -20.44 1.40 -3.44
N THR A 6 -20.49 2.58 -2.86
CA THR A 6 -19.32 3.45 -2.74
C THR A 6 -18.75 3.34 -1.33
N LYS A 7 -17.47 2.97 -1.25
CA LYS A 7 -16.72 2.97 0.01
C LYS A 7 -15.91 4.25 0.12
N THR A 8 -16.03 4.91 1.27
CA THR A 8 -15.22 6.07 1.62
C THR A 8 -14.33 5.72 2.79
N PHE A 9 -13.04 6.08 2.72
CA PHE A 9 -12.10 5.85 3.81
C PHE A 9 -11.07 6.98 3.88
N GLU A 10 -10.54 7.21 5.08
CA GLU A 10 -9.50 8.20 5.29
C GLU A 10 -8.13 7.61 4.94
N ILE A 11 -7.30 8.40 4.30
CA ILE A 11 -5.95 8.02 3.88
C ILE A 11 -4.99 9.12 4.30
N ASP A 12 -3.83 8.73 4.83
CA ASP A 12 -2.76 9.66 5.12
C ASP A 12 -2.39 10.48 3.88
N GLU A 13 -2.25 11.79 4.08
CA GLU A 13 -2.06 12.74 3.00
C GLU A 13 -0.87 12.43 2.09
N LYS A 14 0.26 12.00 2.67
CA LYS A 14 1.48 11.72 1.91
C LYS A 14 1.33 10.54 0.95
N ILE A 15 0.61 9.50 1.34
CA ILE A 15 0.46 8.30 0.51
C ILE A 15 -0.75 8.38 -0.41
N ALA A 16 -1.68 9.28 -0.15
CA ALA A 16 -2.95 9.36 -0.88
C ALA A 16 -2.80 9.45 -2.41
N PRO A 17 -1.89 10.29 -2.96
CA PRO A 17 -1.71 10.34 -4.41
C PRO A 17 -1.26 9.01 -5.02
N HIS A 18 -0.43 8.26 -4.31
CA HIS A 18 0.07 6.96 -4.76
C HIS A 18 -1.05 5.91 -4.73
N ILE A 19 -1.88 5.93 -3.68
CA ILE A 19 -3.04 5.05 -3.57
C ILE A 19 -4.02 5.32 -4.70
N LYS A 20 -4.27 6.59 -5.01
CA LYS A 20 -5.12 6.97 -6.12
C LYS A 20 -4.60 6.42 -7.45
N LYS A 21 -3.31 6.56 -7.72
CA LYS A 21 -2.68 6.01 -8.93
C LYS A 21 -2.84 4.49 -9.01
N LEU A 22 -2.65 3.78 -7.90
CA LEU A 22 -2.84 2.33 -7.84
C LEU A 22 -4.27 1.95 -8.17
N ASN A 23 -5.23 2.59 -7.51
CA ASN A 23 -6.65 2.30 -7.72
C ASN A 23 -7.08 2.62 -9.16
N ASP A 24 -6.58 3.71 -9.72
CA ASP A 24 -6.88 4.11 -11.11
C ASP A 24 -6.35 3.08 -12.12
N LYS A 25 -5.25 2.40 -11.79
CA LYS A 25 -4.72 1.31 -12.63
C LYS A 25 -5.41 -0.04 -12.42
N GLY A 26 -6.33 -0.12 -11.47
CA GLY A 26 -7.09 -1.33 -11.17
C GLY A 26 -6.58 -2.13 -9.97
N TYR A 27 -5.54 -1.65 -9.29
CA TYR A 27 -5.00 -2.29 -8.09
C TYR A 27 -5.67 -1.71 -6.86
N LEU A 28 -6.67 -2.41 -6.34
CA LEU A 28 -7.50 -1.91 -5.24
C LEU A 28 -6.81 -2.17 -3.89
N THR A 29 -6.77 -1.14 -3.07
CA THR A 29 -6.18 -1.18 -1.73
C THR A 29 -7.27 -1.26 -0.66
N ASP A 30 -6.92 -1.87 0.48
CA ASP A 30 -7.83 -2.02 1.62
C ASP A 30 -7.39 -1.13 2.78
N MET A 31 -6.10 -1.14 3.11
CA MET A 31 -5.51 -0.32 4.17
C MET A 31 -4.17 0.23 3.72
N CYS A 32 -3.81 1.41 4.23
CA CYS A 32 -2.51 1.99 3.97
C CYS A 32 -2.09 2.94 5.09
N CYS A 33 -0.78 3.19 5.16
CA CYS A 33 -0.18 4.16 6.07
C CYS A 33 1.08 4.72 5.39
N SER A 34 1.30 6.02 5.51
CA SER A 34 2.48 6.67 4.90
C SER A 34 3.74 6.56 5.76
N GLY A 35 3.60 6.11 7.01
CA GLY A 35 4.66 6.20 8.00
C GLY A 35 4.66 7.52 8.76
N HIS A 36 5.15 7.47 9.99
CA HIS A 36 5.15 8.63 10.89
C HIS A 36 6.49 8.74 11.61
N PRO A 37 7.28 9.82 11.36
CA PRO A 37 8.55 10.02 12.07
C PRO A 37 8.39 10.23 13.56
N GLU A 38 7.29 10.85 13.98
CA GLU A 38 7.01 11.23 15.39
C GLU A 38 6.70 10.02 16.25
N GLU A 39 5.97 9.08 15.69
CA GLU A 39 5.73 7.75 16.27
C GLU A 39 6.41 6.77 15.35
N PRO A 40 7.64 6.30 15.64
CA PRO A 40 8.41 5.55 14.66
C PRO A 40 7.63 4.39 14.07
N CYS A 41 7.02 4.64 12.92
CA CYS A 41 6.16 3.71 12.22
C CYS A 41 6.46 3.80 10.73
N ALA A 42 6.79 2.69 10.12
CA ALA A 42 7.00 2.61 8.68
C ALA A 42 5.68 2.45 7.94
N GLY A 43 5.62 2.96 6.72
CA GLY A 43 4.43 2.87 5.90
C GLY A 43 4.17 1.48 5.35
N TYR A 44 2.93 1.23 4.99
CA TYR A 44 2.49 -0.03 4.39
C TYR A 44 1.28 0.16 3.50
N ILE A 45 1.05 -0.81 2.62
CA ILE A 45 -0.15 -0.93 1.80
C ILE A 45 -0.65 -2.36 1.88
N THR A 46 -1.94 -2.54 2.17
CA THR A 46 -2.62 -3.82 2.07
C THR A 46 -3.58 -3.76 0.89
N PHE A 47 -3.44 -4.71 -0.03
CA PHE A 47 -4.33 -4.82 -1.18
C PHE A 47 -5.57 -5.62 -0.81
N ASP A 48 -6.68 -5.39 -1.53
CA ASP A 48 -7.88 -6.19 -1.32
C ASP A 48 -7.67 -7.65 -1.77
N ALA A 49 -8.63 -8.52 -1.44
CA ALA A 49 -8.49 -9.95 -1.70
C ALA A 49 -8.40 -10.26 -3.20
N ILE A 50 -9.15 -9.53 -4.03
CA ILE A 50 -9.18 -9.78 -5.49
C ILE A 50 -7.87 -9.34 -6.12
N THR A 51 -7.38 -8.15 -5.79
CA THR A 51 -6.09 -7.64 -6.27
C THR A 51 -4.95 -8.53 -5.79
N SER A 52 -5.01 -8.99 -4.53
CA SER A 52 -4.03 -9.92 -3.99
C SER A 52 -4.00 -11.23 -4.78
N LEU A 53 -5.15 -11.75 -5.15
CA LEU A 53 -5.23 -12.95 -5.98
C LEU A 53 -4.62 -12.73 -7.37
N GLN A 54 -4.83 -11.56 -7.96
CA GLN A 54 -4.22 -11.22 -9.25
C GLN A 54 -2.70 -11.18 -9.16
N PHE A 55 -2.14 -10.57 -8.12
CA PHE A 55 -0.69 -10.60 -7.91
C PHE A 55 -0.16 -12.02 -7.72
N MET A 56 -0.87 -12.85 -6.99
CA MET A 56 -0.49 -14.25 -6.79
C MET A 56 -0.55 -15.06 -8.10
N THR A 57 -1.46 -14.71 -8.99
CA THR A 57 -1.65 -15.42 -10.27
C THR A 57 -0.64 -14.95 -11.32
N TYR A 58 -0.41 -13.64 -11.43
CA TYR A 58 0.40 -13.03 -12.49
C TYR A 58 1.80 -12.64 -12.07
N GLY A 59 2.11 -12.79 -10.79
CA GLY A 59 3.40 -12.44 -10.23
C GLY A 59 3.37 -11.09 -9.51
N LEU A 60 4.02 -11.05 -8.35
CA LEU A 60 4.17 -9.85 -7.54
C LEU A 60 5.58 -9.31 -7.71
N THR A 61 5.67 -8.06 -8.15
CA THR A 61 6.89 -7.28 -8.00
C THR A 61 6.73 -6.34 -6.80
N LEU A 62 7.82 -5.77 -6.32
CA LEU A 62 7.81 -4.86 -5.18
C LEU A 62 8.46 -3.55 -5.53
N PRO A 63 8.03 -2.43 -4.92
CA PRO A 63 8.82 -1.22 -4.97
C PRO A 63 10.22 -1.47 -4.43
N ASN A 64 11.20 -0.76 -4.97
CA ASN A 64 12.59 -0.93 -4.53
C ASN A 64 12.72 -0.65 -3.03
N GLY A 65 13.31 -1.56 -2.30
CA GLY A 65 13.51 -1.45 -0.87
C GLY A 65 12.30 -1.78 0.00
N TRP A 66 11.17 -2.11 -0.61
CA TRP A 66 9.98 -2.57 0.12
C TRP A 66 10.01 -4.08 0.26
N ILE A 67 9.28 -4.59 1.24
CA ILE A 67 9.18 -6.01 1.50
C ILE A 67 7.72 -6.47 1.45
N TYR A 68 7.57 -7.75 1.19
CA TYR A 68 6.30 -8.46 1.32
C TYR A 68 6.17 -9.00 2.74
N ASN A 69 5.04 -8.72 3.37
CA ASN A 69 4.79 -9.19 4.72
C ASN A 69 3.70 -10.26 4.72
N LEU A 70 4.08 -11.47 5.17
CA LEU A 70 3.16 -12.56 5.42
C LEU A 70 2.77 -12.52 6.89
N ARG A 71 1.74 -11.76 7.21
CA ARG A 71 1.32 -11.64 8.60
C ARG A 71 0.31 -12.72 8.97
N ASN A 72 0.72 -13.61 9.91
CA ASN A 72 -0.16 -14.42 10.75
C ASN A 72 -1.21 -15.28 10.03
N GLY A 73 -0.83 -15.97 8.98
CA GLY A 73 -1.70 -16.98 8.38
C GLY A 73 -2.95 -16.44 7.68
N ASN A 74 -3.19 -15.15 7.70
CA ASN A 74 -4.24 -14.54 6.88
C ASN A 74 -3.66 -14.22 5.51
N THR A 75 -3.68 -15.21 4.64
CA THR A 75 -3.05 -15.19 3.33
C THR A 75 -3.92 -14.60 2.23
N SER A 76 -5.12 -14.13 2.57
CA SER A 76 -6.06 -13.64 1.56
C SER A 76 -5.71 -12.24 1.03
N ARG A 77 -4.84 -11.50 1.71
CA ARG A 77 -4.47 -10.13 1.36
C ARG A 77 -2.97 -9.91 1.41
N ILE A 78 -2.45 -9.36 0.33
CA ILE A 78 -1.04 -9.00 0.23
C ILE A 78 -0.81 -7.67 0.96
N ASN A 79 0.18 -7.67 1.85
CA ASN A 79 0.65 -6.49 2.54
C ASN A 79 2.10 -6.22 2.13
N ILE A 80 2.37 -5.02 1.64
CA ILE A 80 3.73 -4.57 1.35
C ILE A 80 4.12 -3.46 2.31
N ARG A 81 5.38 -3.47 2.77
CA ARG A 81 5.87 -2.55 3.79
C ARG A 81 7.19 -1.93 3.41
N MET A 82 7.41 -0.72 3.90
CA MET A 82 8.67 0.01 3.70
C MET A 82 9.86 -0.69 4.34
N ILE A 83 9.63 -1.43 5.44
CA ILE A 83 10.67 -2.12 6.20
C ILE A 83 10.08 -3.37 6.86
N ASN A 84 10.93 -4.36 7.11
CA ASN A 84 10.52 -5.55 7.85
C ASN A 84 10.43 -5.26 9.36
N GLU A 85 9.23 -4.95 9.84
CA GLU A 85 8.97 -4.69 11.25
C GLU A 85 9.15 -5.92 12.15
N MET A 86 9.23 -7.11 11.56
CA MET A 86 9.49 -8.36 12.29
C MET A 86 10.98 -8.65 12.45
N SER A 87 11.84 -7.88 11.82
CA SER A 87 13.28 -8.06 11.95
C SER A 87 13.78 -7.52 13.29
N PRO A 88 14.76 -8.18 13.92
CA PRO A 88 15.34 -7.70 15.19
C PRO A 88 15.94 -6.30 15.07
N GLU A 89 16.40 -5.91 13.90
CA GLU A 89 17.01 -4.62 13.64
C GLU A 89 16.00 -3.48 13.56
N TYR A 90 14.70 -3.79 13.39
CA TYR A 90 13.67 -2.76 13.23
C TYR A 90 13.55 -1.86 14.45
N ASN A 91 13.52 -2.43 15.65
CA ASN A 91 13.37 -1.63 16.87
C ASN A 91 14.54 -0.68 17.08
N GLU A 92 15.76 -1.13 16.81
CA GLU A 92 16.95 -0.28 16.89
C GLU A 92 16.90 0.83 15.85
N PHE A 93 16.53 0.49 14.61
CA PHE A 93 16.40 1.45 13.52
C PHE A 93 15.36 2.53 13.86
N ALA A 94 14.18 2.13 14.30
CA ALA A 94 13.10 3.04 14.66
C ALA A 94 13.47 3.90 15.87
N ASN A 95 14.02 3.29 16.91
CA ASN A 95 14.36 4.00 18.15
C ASN A 95 15.56 4.94 18.01
N SER A 96 16.40 4.76 17.00
CA SER A 96 17.52 5.65 16.72
C SER A 96 17.14 6.85 15.83
N GLY A 97 15.86 7.04 15.57
CA GLY A 97 15.36 8.18 14.80
C GLY A 97 15.67 8.13 13.31
N LYS A 98 15.91 6.95 12.76
CA LYS A 98 16.23 6.78 11.33
C LYS A 98 15.01 6.79 10.42
N ILE A 99 13.81 6.64 10.97
CA ILE A 99 12.56 6.83 10.21
C ILE A 99 12.29 8.34 10.17
N THR A 100 12.91 9.01 9.23
CA THR A 100 12.78 10.44 9.01
C THR A 100 11.82 10.72 7.87
N GLU A 101 11.39 11.98 7.72
CA GLU A 101 10.61 12.36 6.55
C GLU A 101 11.34 12.07 5.25
N GLU A 102 12.64 12.34 5.20
CA GLU A 102 13.46 12.05 4.02
C GLU A 102 13.46 10.55 3.70
N TRP A 103 13.61 9.70 4.72
CA TRP A 103 13.57 8.25 4.54
C TRP A 103 12.22 7.81 3.99
N ILE A 104 11.13 8.35 4.55
CA ILE A 104 9.76 8.07 4.07
C ILE A 104 9.58 8.55 2.63
N ASP A 105 10.01 9.77 2.33
CA ASP A 105 9.88 10.34 0.98
C ASP A 105 10.63 9.51 -0.05
N ASN A 106 11.80 8.99 0.29
CA ASN A 106 12.57 8.10 -0.59
C ASN A 106 11.83 6.78 -0.83
N LYS A 107 11.18 6.23 0.20
CA LYS A 107 10.35 5.02 0.06
C LYS A 107 9.11 5.28 -0.81
N LEU A 108 8.48 6.43 -0.66
CA LEU A 108 7.33 6.81 -1.48
C LEU A 108 7.73 7.09 -2.92
N LYS A 109 8.93 7.61 -3.15
CA LYS A 109 9.47 7.77 -4.51
C LYS A 109 9.66 6.41 -5.19
N ALA A 110 10.21 5.44 -4.48
CA ALA A 110 10.34 4.08 -5.00
C ALA A 110 8.96 3.45 -5.28
N LEU A 111 7.99 3.72 -4.42
CA LEU A 111 6.61 3.30 -4.63
C LEU A 111 6.05 3.89 -5.92
N ASP A 112 6.23 5.18 -6.14
CA ASP A 112 5.71 5.86 -7.33
C ASP A 112 6.33 5.28 -8.62
N GLU A 113 7.63 5.05 -8.63
CA GLU A 113 8.34 4.43 -9.75
C GLU A 113 7.80 3.02 -10.04
N TRP A 114 7.54 2.24 -8.99
CA TRP A 114 6.95 0.92 -9.12
C TRP A 114 5.55 0.97 -9.72
N ILE A 115 4.72 1.89 -9.22
CA ILE A 115 3.34 2.07 -9.72
C ILE A 115 3.38 2.41 -11.22
N ASP A 116 4.27 3.30 -11.63
CA ASP A 116 4.42 3.68 -13.03
C ASP A 116 4.85 2.50 -13.91
N SER A 117 5.55 1.53 -13.34
CA SER A 117 5.97 0.32 -14.06
C SER A 117 4.87 -0.74 -14.18
N LEU A 118 3.82 -0.64 -13.35
CA LEU A 118 2.75 -1.63 -13.34
C LEU A 118 1.85 -1.45 -14.57
N PRO A 119 1.44 -2.56 -15.22
CA PRO A 119 0.44 -2.47 -16.27
C PRO A 119 -0.93 -2.12 -15.66
N ALA A 120 -1.73 -1.36 -16.41
CA ALA A 120 -3.11 -1.16 -16.03
C ALA A 120 -3.88 -2.49 -16.15
N ILE A 121 -4.69 -2.79 -15.14
CA ILE A 121 -5.53 -3.99 -15.14
C ILE A 121 -6.99 -3.56 -15.03
N GLU A 122 -7.87 -4.35 -15.64
CA GLU A 122 -9.30 -4.13 -15.44
C GLU A 122 -9.66 -4.62 -14.03
N PRO A 123 -10.27 -3.76 -13.20
CA PRO A 123 -10.79 -4.24 -11.93
C PRO A 123 -11.83 -5.32 -12.22
N CYS A 124 -11.86 -6.35 -11.38
CA CYS A 124 -12.87 -7.37 -11.46
C CYS A 124 -14.24 -6.70 -11.54
N MET A 125 -15.14 -7.27 -12.34
CA MET A 125 -16.51 -6.78 -12.55
C MET A 125 -17.33 -6.78 -11.25
N CYS A 126 -16.74 -6.30 -10.20
CA CYS A 126 -17.41 -6.09 -8.92
C CYS A 126 -18.12 -4.75 -8.94
N THR A 127 -19.31 -4.73 -8.34
CA THR A 127 -20.16 -3.56 -8.24
C THR A 127 -19.72 -2.62 -7.12
N ILE A 128 -18.48 -2.71 -6.66
CA ILE A 128 -17.94 -1.90 -5.58
C ILE A 128 -16.96 -0.88 -6.16
N ASP A 129 -17.33 0.39 -6.08
CA ASP A 129 -16.42 1.49 -6.39
C ASP A 129 -15.79 1.99 -5.09
N CYS A 130 -14.47 2.13 -5.11
CA CYS A 130 -13.74 2.77 -4.03
C CYS A 130 -13.42 4.20 -4.45
N GLN A 131 -13.94 5.17 -3.70
CA GLN A 131 -13.61 6.58 -3.91
C GLN A 131 -12.72 7.06 -2.79
N ILE A 132 -11.63 7.68 -3.18
CA ILE A 132 -10.73 8.36 -2.26
C ILE A 132 -11.16 9.81 -2.21
N ILE A 133 -11.54 10.27 -1.02
CA ILE A 133 -11.87 11.67 -0.81
C ILE A 133 -10.62 12.38 -0.32
N GLU A 134 -10.11 13.28 -1.16
CA GLU A 134 -9.04 14.17 -0.77
C GLU A 134 -9.67 15.37 -0.05
N GLU A 135 -9.35 15.51 1.23
CA GLU A 135 -9.70 16.72 1.95
C GLU A 135 -8.70 17.81 1.64
N ASN A 136 -9.21 18.91 1.10
CA ASN A 136 -8.40 20.10 0.86
C ASN A 136 -8.29 20.95 2.13
#